data_ca797a097313c710e41b617b036b8912
#
_entry.id   ca797a097313c710e41b617b036b8912
#
_cell.length_a   1.000
_cell.length_b   1.000
_cell.length_c   1.000
_cell.angle_alpha   90.00
_cell.angle_beta   90.00
_cell.angle_gamma   90.00
#
_symmetry.space_group_name_H-M   'P 1'
#
loop_
_entity.id
_entity.type
_entity.pdbx_description
1 polymer ?
#
loop_
_entity_poly.entity_id
_entity_poly.type
_entity_poly.pdbx_seq_one_letter_code
_entity_poly.pdbx_strand_id
1 'polypeptide(L)'
;MDKRKMGPRTDVSPKEQVKLLGRIIKYTFSHYKFSCICVVVCILVQAVTTLVGMLFIQSLIDDYIKPMIAAKSTDFTPLAFAMLRLAIVYVVGLAASYAYNRIMVNVGQGTLRNFRNDLFTNMEKLPIKYFDTHQHGDIMSVYTNDIDTFRQFICQSIPQVINCGTTVIISLVSMLIMSIPMTILAVGMAAVMLVVTKKLAAKSGKYFGKQQHDLGEVDGFIEEMLDGQKVVKVFCHEQEAIDDFVKINDNLRNSAYKANKYANILMPINANIGNISYVLCALLGAVLATNGFGGLTLGTIVSFCTLNKNFTNPISQLSQQMTFVIMASAGAKRLFDLMDQKPEHDDGYVELVNAEIDENGNITEVDHRTGKWAWKHPHKADGTVSYKRQEGGIVFDGVDFGYTDEKMVLHDIKLYAKPGQKIAFVGSTGAGKTTITNLINRFYDIQDGKIRYDEININKIKKPELRKSLGIVLQETNLFTGTVMDNIRYGKLDATDEECIAAAKLANADSFIRRLPDGYQTMLTGDGANLSQGQRQLLSIARAAVADPPVLILDEATSSIDTRTEKLVQAGMDALMHGRTTFVIAHRLSTVRNSDCIMVLEQGRIIERGTHDELIEKKGKYYSLYTGNFLEETA
;
A
#
# COMPACT_ATOMS: atom_id res chain seq x y z
N MET A 1 16.53 1.17 25.42
CA MET A 1 16.89 0.63 24.10
C MET A 1 15.85 -0.42 23.74
N ASP A 2 14.79 0.03 23.10
CA ASP A 2 13.70 -0.85 22.73
C ASP A 2 14.03 -1.45 21.35
N LYS A 3 14.19 -2.77 21.29
CA LYS A 3 14.43 -3.48 20.03
C LYS A 3 13.23 -3.23 19.15
N ARG A 4 13.35 -2.26 18.20
CA ARG A 4 12.40 -2.09 17.11
C ARG A 4 12.22 -3.46 16.47
N LYS A 5 11.05 -4.04 16.67
CA LYS A 5 10.66 -5.30 16.05
C LYS A 5 10.67 -5.04 14.55
N MET A 6 11.66 -5.60 13.86
CA MET A 6 11.57 -5.82 12.42
C MET A 6 10.17 -6.35 12.13
N GLY A 7 9.49 -5.76 11.16
CA GLY A 7 8.15 -6.15 10.78
C GLY A 7 8.03 -7.68 10.66
N PRO A 8 6.90 -8.28 11.01
CA PRO A 8 6.77 -9.71 11.15
C PRO A 8 7.21 -10.37 9.84
N ARG A 9 8.25 -11.21 9.89
CA ARG A 9 8.50 -12.22 8.86
C ARG A 9 7.22 -13.02 8.77
N THR A 10 6.41 -12.75 7.76
CA THR A 10 5.25 -13.57 7.47
C THR A 10 5.76 -14.87 6.86
N ASP A 11 6.15 -15.82 7.70
CA ASP A 11 6.32 -17.21 7.28
C ASP A 11 4.95 -17.73 6.85
N VAL A 12 4.62 -17.45 5.59
CA VAL A 12 3.37 -17.91 4.98
C VAL A 12 3.49 -19.42 4.79
N SER A 13 2.61 -20.18 5.41
CA SER A 13 2.62 -21.64 5.26
C SER A 13 2.44 -22.02 3.78
N PRO A 14 2.99 -23.15 3.30
CA PRO A 14 2.85 -23.57 1.90
C PRO A 14 1.40 -23.66 1.42
N LYS A 15 0.48 -24.06 2.30
CA LYS A 15 -0.97 -24.10 1.98
C LYS A 15 -1.56 -22.71 1.81
N GLU A 16 -1.15 -21.76 2.64
CA GLU A 16 -1.58 -20.37 2.56
C GLU A 16 -1.01 -19.68 1.32
N GLN A 17 0.26 -19.96 0.96
CA GLN A 17 0.87 -19.49 -0.29
C GLN A 17 0.04 -19.89 -1.51
N VAL A 18 -0.33 -21.16 -1.61
CA VAL A 18 -1.17 -21.65 -2.72
C VAL A 18 -2.53 -20.94 -2.74
N LYS A 19 -3.14 -20.71 -1.56
CA LYS A 19 -4.43 -20.00 -1.47
C LYS A 19 -4.32 -18.55 -1.93
N LEU A 20 -3.29 -17.83 -1.51
CA LEU A 20 -3.05 -16.42 -1.89
C LEU A 20 -2.77 -16.28 -3.39
N LEU A 21 -1.89 -17.12 -3.93
CA LEU A 21 -1.60 -17.13 -5.37
C LEU A 21 -2.83 -17.54 -6.19
N GLY A 22 -3.61 -18.52 -5.71
CA GLY A 22 -4.90 -18.89 -6.29
C GLY A 22 -5.88 -17.72 -6.34
N ARG A 23 -5.85 -16.83 -5.33
CA ARG A 23 -6.70 -15.63 -5.30
C ARG A 23 -6.26 -14.61 -6.35
N ILE A 24 -4.94 -14.40 -6.56
CA ILE A 24 -4.42 -13.54 -7.65
C ILE A 24 -4.85 -14.09 -9.01
N ILE A 25 -4.66 -15.39 -9.23
CA ILE A 25 -5.04 -16.06 -10.49
C ILE A 25 -6.55 -15.92 -10.73
N LYS A 26 -7.37 -16.18 -9.72
CA LYS A 26 -8.84 -16.03 -9.79
C LYS A 26 -9.23 -14.59 -10.13
N TYR A 27 -8.61 -13.60 -9.49
CA TYR A 27 -8.85 -12.18 -9.74
C TYR A 27 -8.50 -11.82 -11.20
N THR A 28 -7.30 -12.20 -11.67
CA THR A 28 -6.87 -11.99 -13.06
C THR A 28 -7.82 -12.66 -14.05
N PHE A 29 -8.18 -13.91 -13.81
CA PHE A 29 -9.08 -14.68 -14.67
C PHE A 29 -10.50 -14.08 -14.70
N SER A 30 -11.00 -13.55 -13.59
CA SER A 30 -12.35 -12.94 -13.55
C SER A 30 -12.48 -11.74 -14.45
N HIS A 31 -11.41 -10.93 -14.59
CA HIS A 31 -11.41 -9.72 -15.41
C HIS A 31 -10.99 -9.97 -16.87
N TYR A 32 -10.17 -11.02 -17.14
CA TYR A 32 -9.54 -11.25 -18.44
C TYR A 32 -9.73 -12.68 -18.95
N LYS A 33 -10.92 -13.30 -18.76
CA LYS A 33 -11.23 -14.71 -19.09
C LYS A 33 -10.81 -15.09 -20.49
N PHE A 34 -11.27 -14.34 -21.49
CA PHE A 34 -11.01 -14.63 -22.91
C PHE A 34 -9.51 -14.56 -23.22
N SER A 35 -8.84 -13.52 -22.77
CA SER A 35 -7.40 -13.33 -22.98
C SER A 35 -6.58 -14.45 -22.35
N CYS A 36 -6.93 -14.90 -21.12
CA CYS A 36 -6.25 -16.03 -20.46
C CYS A 36 -6.43 -17.34 -21.22
N ILE A 37 -7.62 -17.60 -21.77
CA ILE A 37 -7.88 -18.79 -22.61
C ILE A 37 -7.04 -18.72 -23.89
N CYS A 38 -7.02 -17.57 -24.57
CA CYS A 38 -6.20 -17.37 -25.77
C CYS A 38 -4.70 -17.62 -25.49
N VAL A 39 -4.20 -17.16 -24.33
CA VAL A 39 -2.80 -17.40 -23.91
C VAL A 39 -2.52 -18.89 -23.79
N VAL A 40 -3.39 -19.65 -23.11
CA VAL A 40 -3.21 -21.11 -22.96
C VAL A 40 -3.22 -21.79 -24.34
N VAL A 41 -4.14 -21.43 -25.22
CA VAL A 41 -4.20 -21.98 -26.59
C VAL A 41 -2.91 -21.66 -27.36
N CYS A 42 -2.43 -20.41 -27.29
CA CYS A 42 -1.18 -20.03 -27.96
C CYS A 42 0.04 -20.81 -27.41
N ILE A 43 0.12 -21.02 -26.09
CA ILE A 43 1.18 -21.82 -25.47
C ILE A 43 1.11 -23.27 -25.96
N LEU A 44 -0.08 -23.86 -26.05
CA LEU A 44 -0.28 -25.23 -26.58
C LEU A 44 0.16 -25.32 -28.06
N VAL A 45 -0.23 -24.36 -28.89
CA VAL A 45 0.20 -24.28 -30.30
C VAL A 45 1.72 -24.22 -30.40
N GLN A 46 2.36 -23.33 -29.60
CA GLN A 46 3.82 -23.22 -29.57
C GLN A 46 4.49 -24.53 -29.15
N ALA A 47 3.98 -25.20 -28.11
CA ALA A 47 4.55 -26.46 -27.64
C ALA A 47 4.43 -27.58 -28.71
N VAL A 48 3.29 -27.67 -29.40
CA VAL A 48 3.08 -28.62 -30.51
C VAL A 48 4.00 -28.33 -31.69
N THR A 49 4.14 -27.06 -32.09
CA THR A 49 5.05 -26.69 -33.20
C THR A 49 6.51 -27.01 -32.88
N THR A 50 6.92 -26.80 -31.63
CA THR A 50 8.27 -27.17 -31.17
C THR A 50 8.47 -28.70 -31.23
N LEU A 51 7.47 -29.48 -30.77
CA LEU A 51 7.51 -30.94 -30.83
C LEU A 51 7.61 -31.45 -32.29
N VAL A 52 6.76 -30.92 -33.19
CA VAL A 52 6.78 -31.30 -34.60
C VAL A 52 8.17 -31.06 -35.20
N GLY A 53 8.82 -29.95 -34.86
CA GLY A 53 10.19 -29.69 -35.29
C GLY A 53 11.21 -30.71 -34.82
N MET A 54 11.06 -31.24 -33.58
CA MET A 54 11.97 -32.24 -33.05
C MET A 54 11.72 -33.65 -33.65
N LEU A 55 10.47 -34.01 -33.85
CA LEU A 55 10.11 -35.28 -34.51
C LEU A 55 10.47 -35.27 -35.98
N PHE A 56 10.41 -34.12 -36.64
CA PHE A 56 10.82 -33.98 -38.04
C PHE A 56 12.28 -34.34 -38.25
N ILE A 57 13.16 -34.23 -37.24
CA ILE A 57 14.58 -34.63 -37.37
C ILE A 57 14.68 -36.12 -37.70
N GLN A 58 13.80 -36.94 -37.16
CA GLN A 58 13.74 -38.38 -37.52
C GLN A 58 13.43 -38.54 -39.00
N SER A 59 12.32 -37.97 -39.48
CA SER A 59 11.94 -38.06 -40.90
C SER A 59 13.00 -37.44 -41.81
N LEU A 60 13.62 -36.34 -41.41
CA LEU A 60 14.70 -35.68 -42.16
C LEU A 60 15.87 -36.63 -42.43
N ILE A 61 16.28 -37.39 -41.40
CA ILE A 61 17.40 -38.33 -41.49
C ILE A 61 16.99 -39.59 -42.23
N ASP A 62 15.86 -40.19 -41.84
CA ASP A 62 15.49 -41.54 -42.30
C ASP A 62 14.81 -41.54 -43.68
N ASP A 63 13.92 -40.55 -43.96
CA ASP A 63 13.10 -40.52 -45.17
C ASP A 63 13.73 -39.68 -46.31
N TYR A 64 14.61 -38.70 -45.98
CA TYR A 64 15.22 -37.81 -46.98
C TYR A 64 16.73 -38.03 -47.12
N ILE A 65 17.51 -37.88 -46.03
CA ILE A 65 18.99 -37.88 -46.15
C ILE A 65 19.51 -39.28 -46.47
N LYS A 66 19.12 -40.31 -45.75
CA LYS A 66 19.58 -41.68 -45.99
C LYS A 66 19.27 -42.17 -47.40
N PRO A 67 18.02 -42.08 -47.93
CA PRO A 67 17.71 -42.48 -49.29
C PRO A 67 18.50 -41.70 -50.37
N MET A 68 18.69 -40.39 -50.18
CA MET A 68 19.47 -39.57 -51.09
C MET A 68 20.94 -39.99 -51.16
N ILE A 69 21.54 -40.30 -49.98
CA ILE A 69 22.92 -40.82 -49.94
C ILE A 69 23.02 -42.17 -50.63
N ALA A 70 22.08 -43.10 -50.33
CA ALA A 70 22.05 -44.41 -50.93
C ALA A 70 21.86 -44.39 -52.44
N ALA A 71 21.01 -43.50 -52.95
CA ALA A 71 20.75 -43.33 -54.38
C ALA A 71 21.79 -42.44 -55.09
N LYS A 72 22.75 -41.83 -54.36
CA LYS A 72 23.69 -40.81 -54.85
C LYS A 72 22.98 -39.69 -55.67
N SER A 73 21.73 -39.33 -55.23
CA SER A 73 20.88 -38.38 -55.91
C SER A 73 21.40 -36.95 -55.68
N THR A 74 21.41 -36.14 -56.74
CA THR A 74 21.70 -34.72 -56.71
C THR A 74 20.43 -33.84 -56.72
N ASP A 75 19.24 -34.47 -56.69
CA ASP A 75 17.97 -33.76 -56.64
C ASP A 75 17.60 -33.44 -55.18
N PHE A 76 17.74 -32.18 -54.78
CA PHE A 76 17.40 -31.65 -53.45
C PHE A 76 15.96 -31.14 -53.36
N THR A 77 15.18 -31.20 -54.43
CA THR A 77 13.81 -30.66 -54.47
C THR A 77 12.90 -31.23 -53.39
N PRO A 78 12.85 -32.56 -53.12
CA PRO A 78 12.03 -33.11 -52.05
C PRO A 78 12.43 -32.60 -50.63
N LEU A 79 13.74 -32.47 -50.39
CA LEU A 79 14.29 -31.96 -49.17
C LEU A 79 13.92 -30.47 -48.97
N ALA A 80 14.01 -29.65 -50.03
CA ALA A 80 13.65 -28.24 -49.98
C ALA A 80 12.15 -28.06 -49.64
N PHE A 81 11.24 -28.87 -50.22
CA PHE A 81 9.82 -28.81 -49.85
C PHE A 81 9.56 -29.27 -48.42
N ALA A 82 10.26 -30.27 -47.90
CA ALA A 82 10.15 -30.71 -46.53
C ALA A 82 10.61 -29.60 -45.56
N MET A 83 11.73 -28.92 -45.83
CA MET A 83 12.23 -27.79 -45.05
C MET A 83 11.29 -26.59 -45.13
N LEU A 84 10.66 -26.30 -46.25
CA LEU A 84 9.66 -25.25 -46.41
C LEU A 84 8.44 -25.52 -45.52
N ARG A 85 7.94 -26.76 -45.48
CA ARG A 85 6.83 -27.14 -44.61
C ARG A 85 7.20 -26.93 -43.14
N LEU A 86 8.41 -27.31 -42.71
CA LEU A 86 8.89 -27.09 -41.36
C LEU A 86 9.01 -25.61 -41.05
N ALA A 87 9.50 -24.79 -41.99
CA ALA A 87 9.58 -23.35 -41.80
C ALA A 87 8.20 -22.71 -41.57
N ILE A 88 7.17 -23.15 -42.30
CA ILE A 88 5.78 -22.70 -42.05
C ILE A 88 5.32 -23.04 -40.65
N VAL A 89 5.60 -24.28 -40.15
CA VAL A 89 5.26 -24.70 -38.80
C VAL A 89 5.94 -23.80 -37.76
N TYR A 90 7.22 -23.48 -37.94
CA TYR A 90 7.93 -22.59 -37.02
C TYR A 90 7.40 -21.14 -37.06
N VAL A 91 6.99 -20.64 -38.25
CA VAL A 91 6.36 -19.31 -38.37
C VAL A 91 5.05 -19.28 -37.56
N VAL A 92 4.24 -20.34 -37.60
CA VAL A 92 3.02 -20.44 -36.77
C VAL A 92 3.37 -20.45 -35.29
N GLY A 93 4.41 -21.21 -34.87
CA GLY A 93 4.89 -21.24 -33.50
C GLY A 93 5.40 -19.86 -33.02
N LEU A 94 6.13 -19.15 -33.88
CA LEU A 94 6.63 -17.79 -33.60
C LEU A 94 5.46 -16.80 -33.44
N ALA A 95 4.48 -16.87 -34.34
CA ALA A 95 3.28 -16.02 -34.26
C ALA A 95 2.50 -16.29 -32.97
N ALA A 96 2.32 -17.56 -32.59
CA ALA A 96 1.68 -17.94 -31.33
C ALA A 96 2.47 -17.43 -30.11
N SER A 97 3.80 -17.56 -30.13
CA SER A 97 4.69 -17.04 -29.08
C SER A 97 4.56 -15.53 -28.93
N TYR A 98 4.61 -14.79 -30.03
CA TYR A 98 4.42 -13.35 -30.04
C TYR A 98 3.03 -12.95 -29.49
N ALA A 99 1.99 -13.64 -29.96
CA ALA A 99 0.62 -13.37 -29.55
C ALA A 99 0.42 -13.53 -28.03
N TYR A 100 0.85 -14.69 -27.44
CA TYR A 100 0.65 -14.87 -26.01
C TYR A 100 1.45 -13.88 -25.17
N ASN A 101 2.68 -13.55 -25.56
CA ASN A 101 3.47 -12.54 -24.84
C ASN A 101 2.79 -11.17 -24.91
N ARG A 102 2.30 -10.76 -26.08
CA ARG A 102 1.58 -9.49 -26.25
C ARG A 102 0.30 -9.42 -25.42
N ILE A 103 -0.48 -10.51 -25.42
CA ILE A 103 -1.71 -10.62 -24.60
C ILE A 103 -1.36 -10.55 -23.12
N MET A 104 -0.31 -11.26 -22.66
CA MET A 104 0.08 -11.28 -21.26
C MET A 104 0.54 -9.92 -20.72
N VAL A 105 1.18 -9.10 -21.55
CA VAL A 105 1.50 -7.71 -21.17
C VAL A 105 0.21 -6.93 -20.89
N ASN A 106 -0.80 -7.03 -21.75
CA ASN A 106 -2.08 -6.34 -21.55
C ASN A 106 -2.82 -6.86 -20.33
N VAL A 107 -2.88 -8.18 -20.14
CA VAL A 107 -3.51 -8.81 -18.97
C VAL A 107 -2.80 -8.40 -17.69
N GLY A 108 -1.47 -8.46 -17.66
CA GLY A 108 -0.68 -8.10 -16.49
C GLY A 108 -0.86 -6.63 -16.12
N GLN A 109 -0.61 -5.70 -17.05
CA GLN A 109 -0.75 -4.26 -16.77
C GLN A 109 -2.19 -3.87 -16.40
N GLY A 110 -3.18 -4.46 -17.08
CA GLY A 110 -4.58 -4.24 -16.74
C GLY A 110 -4.94 -4.75 -15.34
N THR A 111 -4.44 -5.93 -14.95
CA THR A 111 -4.65 -6.46 -13.60
C THR A 111 -4.00 -5.57 -12.53
N LEU A 112 -2.77 -5.08 -12.77
CA LEU A 112 -2.11 -4.17 -11.83
C LEU A 112 -2.84 -2.83 -11.69
N ARG A 113 -3.35 -2.28 -12.81
CA ARG A 113 -4.21 -1.09 -12.77
C ARG A 113 -5.43 -1.33 -11.88
N ASN A 114 -6.12 -2.46 -12.07
CA ASN A 114 -7.31 -2.78 -11.29
C ASN A 114 -6.96 -2.93 -9.81
N PHE A 115 -5.87 -3.63 -9.46
CA PHE A 115 -5.41 -3.73 -8.07
C PHE A 115 -5.14 -2.35 -7.45
N ARG A 116 -4.45 -1.44 -8.15
CA ARG A 116 -4.19 -0.08 -7.64
C ARG A 116 -5.48 0.69 -7.40
N ASN A 117 -6.44 0.59 -8.33
CA ASN A 117 -7.73 1.26 -8.19
C ASN A 117 -8.53 0.72 -7.00
N ASP A 118 -8.61 -0.61 -6.87
CA ASP A 118 -9.34 -1.26 -5.79
C ASP A 118 -8.70 -0.96 -4.42
N LEU A 119 -7.37 -1.03 -4.35
CA LEU A 119 -6.62 -0.67 -3.14
C LEU A 119 -6.87 0.77 -2.73
N PHE A 120 -6.76 1.72 -3.67
CA PHE A 120 -6.96 3.13 -3.39
C PHE A 120 -8.40 3.40 -2.95
N THR A 121 -9.37 2.82 -3.66
CA THR A 121 -10.79 2.95 -3.31
C THR A 121 -11.10 2.40 -1.91
N ASN A 122 -10.43 1.29 -1.53
CA ASN A 122 -10.61 0.73 -0.19
C ASN A 122 -9.88 1.58 0.87
N MET A 123 -8.66 2.02 0.59
CA MET A 123 -7.86 2.85 1.47
C MET A 123 -8.60 4.13 1.89
N GLU A 124 -9.23 4.83 0.93
CA GLU A 124 -10.02 6.04 1.21
C GLU A 124 -11.23 5.80 2.12
N LYS A 125 -11.66 4.54 2.26
CA LYS A 125 -12.79 4.16 3.12
C LYS A 125 -12.36 3.63 4.49
N LEU A 126 -11.05 3.51 4.75
CA LEU A 126 -10.56 2.97 6.01
C LEU A 126 -10.73 3.98 7.16
N PRO A 127 -10.94 3.49 8.39
CA PRO A 127 -10.96 4.35 9.57
C PRO A 127 -9.58 4.94 9.84
N ILE A 128 -9.52 6.13 10.44
CA ILE A 128 -8.28 6.80 10.84
C ILE A 128 -7.40 5.90 11.73
N LYS A 129 -8.01 5.08 12.57
CA LYS A 129 -7.31 4.08 13.40
C LYS A 129 -6.32 3.22 12.60
N TYR A 130 -6.64 2.90 11.33
CA TYR A 130 -5.75 2.12 10.49
C TYR A 130 -4.44 2.88 10.20
N PHE A 131 -4.55 4.15 9.86
CA PHE A 131 -3.39 5.02 9.54
C PHE A 131 -2.56 5.36 10.79
N ASP A 132 -3.20 5.49 11.95
CA ASP A 132 -2.51 5.74 13.23
C ASP A 132 -1.72 4.51 13.72
N THR A 133 -2.10 3.30 13.29
CA THR A 133 -1.48 2.04 13.72
C THR A 133 -0.51 1.43 12.71
N HIS A 134 -0.48 1.93 11.47
CA HIS A 134 0.38 1.44 10.39
C HIS A 134 1.28 2.55 9.87
N GLN A 135 2.54 2.20 9.57
CA GLN A 135 3.47 3.17 8.99
C GLN A 135 3.10 3.48 7.54
N HIS A 136 3.12 4.76 7.14
CA HIS A 136 2.85 5.18 5.76
C HIS A 136 3.79 4.50 4.75
N GLY A 137 5.06 4.27 5.12
CA GLY A 137 6.02 3.56 4.28
C GLY A 137 5.63 2.12 3.97
N ASP A 138 5.04 1.40 4.94
CA ASP A 138 4.56 0.03 4.73
C ASP A 138 3.39 0.00 3.76
N ILE A 139 2.44 0.91 3.90
CA ILE A 139 1.30 1.05 2.98
C ILE A 139 1.82 1.38 1.57
N MET A 140 2.75 2.33 1.45
CA MET A 140 3.34 2.74 0.18
C MET A 140 4.10 1.59 -0.50
N SER A 141 4.79 0.74 0.28
CA SER A 141 5.48 -0.44 -0.23
C SER A 141 4.53 -1.44 -0.91
N VAL A 142 3.27 -1.55 -0.44
CA VAL A 142 2.26 -2.39 -1.12
C VAL A 142 1.95 -1.85 -2.51
N TYR A 143 1.81 -0.52 -2.67
CA TYR A 143 1.51 0.11 -3.98
C TYR A 143 2.67 0.04 -4.97
N THR A 144 3.90 0.05 -4.50
CA THR A 144 5.11 0.08 -5.32
C THR A 144 5.71 -1.30 -5.51
N ASN A 145 6.29 -1.87 -4.45
CA ASN A 145 7.10 -3.07 -4.52
C ASN A 145 6.26 -4.35 -4.70
N ASP A 146 5.17 -4.49 -3.92
CA ASP A 146 4.37 -5.72 -3.96
C ASP A 146 3.62 -5.84 -5.28
N ILE A 147 3.03 -4.75 -5.76
CA ILE A 147 2.35 -4.72 -7.05
C ILE A 147 3.32 -5.01 -8.21
N ASP A 148 4.56 -4.50 -8.18
CA ASP A 148 5.54 -4.81 -9.24
C ASP A 148 5.96 -6.30 -9.22
N THR A 149 6.05 -6.89 -8.02
CA THR A 149 6.29 -8.33 -7.89
C THR A 149 5.17 -9.17 -8.54
N PHE A 150 3.91 -8.71 -8.47
CA PHE A 150 2.80 -9.37 -9.18
C PHE A 150 2.90 -9.27 -10.68
N ARG A 151 3.46 -8.18 -11.21
CA ARG A 151 3.75 -8.07 -12.65
C ARG A 151 4.63 -9.23 -13.11
N GLN A 152 5.71 -9.51 -12.40
CA GLN A 152 6.61 -10.61 -12.75
C GLN A 152 5.89 -11.96 -12.61
N PHE A 153 5.12 -12.16 -11.54
CA PHE A 153 4.37 -13.39 -11.34
C PHE A 153 3.32 -13.61 -12.44
N ILE A 154 2.48 -12.61 -12.74
CA ILE A 154 1.39 -12.73 -13.73
C ILE A 154 1.96 -12.82 -15.14
N CYS A 155 2.87 -11.90 -15.54
CA CYS A 155 3.34 -11.81 -16.92
C CYS A 155 4.39 -12.86 -17.29
N GLN A 156 5.17 -13.36 -16.33
CA GLN A 156 6.29 -14.26 -16.60
C GLN A 156 6.10 -15.63 -15.95
N SER A 157 5.86 -15.69 -14.62
CA SER A 157 5.86 -16.97 -13.91
C SER A 157 4.69 -17.87 -14.29
N ILE A 158 3.46 -17.33 -14.40
CA ILE A 158 2.29 -18.11 -14.79
C ILE A 158 2.44 -18.72 -16.19
N PRO A 159 2.71 -17.93 -17.27
CA PRO A 159 2.91 -18.50 -18.58
C PRO A 159 4.08 -19.49 -18.66
N GLN A 160 5.17 -19.20 -17.95
CA GLN A 160 6.35 -20.09 -17.94
C GLN A 160 6.04 -21.43 -17.26
N VAL A 161 5.31 -21.43 -16.15
CA VAL A 161 4.89 -22.70 -15.49
C VAL A 161 3.99 -23.52 -16.41
N ILE A 162 3.03 -22.88 -17.09
CA ILE A 162 2.15 -23.57 -18.05
C ILE A 162 2.98 -24.12 -19.21
N ASN A 163 3.87 -23.31 -19.79
CA ASN A 163 4.72 -23.72 -20.91
C ASN A 163 5.64 -24.89 -20.52
N CYS A 164 6.32 -24.79 -19.36
CA CYS A 164 7.17 -25.86 -18.84
C CYS A 164 6.39 -27.16 -18.61
N GLY A 165 5.22 -27.07 -17.97
CA GLY A 165 4.36 -28.23 -17.72
C GLY A 165 3.91 -28.89 -19.02
N THR A 166 3.45 -28.10 -19.98
CA THR A 166 3.04 -28.59 -21.30
C THR A 166 4.20 -29.25 -22.05
N THR A 167 5.37 -28.61 -22.06
CA THR A 167 6.58 -29.15 -22.74
C THR A 167 7.02 -30.46 -22.11
N VAL A 168 7.04 -30.60 -20.77
CA VAL A 168 7.41 -31.83 -20.07
C VAL A 168 6.44 -32.95 -20.40
N ILE A 169 5.12 -32.72 -20.35
CA ILE A 169 4.10 -33.70 -20.64
C ILE A 169 4.21 -34.19 -22.09
N ILE A 170 4.26 -33.26 -23.05
CA ILE A 170 4.31 -33.58 -24.46
C ILE A 170 5.61 -34.31 -24.80
N SER A 171 6.78 -33.84 -24.31
CA SER A 171 8.07 -34.53 -24.53
C SER A 171 8.08 -35.93 -23.92
N LEU A 172 7.55 -36.12 -22.70
CA LEU A 172 7.48 -37.45 -22.06
C LEU A 172 6.62 -38.43 -22.84
N VAL A 173 5.43 -38.01 -23.27
CA VAL A 173 4.54 -38.85 -24.12
C VAL A 173 5.23 -39.24 -25.41
N SER A 174 5.89 -38.30 -26.10
CA SER A 174 6.61 -38.59 -27.34
C SER A 174 7.80 -39.52 -27.12
N MET A 175 8.55 -39.36 -26.04
CA MET A 175 9.67 -40.26 -25.69
C MET A 175 9.18 -41.67 -25.39
N LEU A 176 8.04 -41.83 -24.69
CA LEU A 176 7.43 -43.16 -24.43
C LEU A 176 7.01 -43.87 -25.71
N ILE A 177 6.45 -43.14 -26.68
CA ILE A 177 6.06 -43.67 -27.99
C ILE A 177 7.29 -44.14 -28.80
N MET A 178 8.42 -43.35 -28.71
CA MET A 178 9.62 -43.67 -29.48
C MET A 178 10.42 -44.85 -28.89
N SER A 179 10.65 -44.87 -27.58
CA SER A 179 11.42 -45.94 -26.93
C SER A 179 11.24 -45.97 -25.42
N ILE A 180 10.60 -47.00 -24.89
CA ILE A 180 10.40 -47.15 -23.45
C ILE A 180 11.73 -47.29 -22.69
N PRO A 181 12.72 -48.12 -23.11
CA PRO A 181 13.97 -48.28 -22.37
C PRO A 181 14.78 -46.97 -22.25
N MET A 182 14.84 -46.19 -23.32
CA MET A 182 15.53 -44.91 -23.32
C MET A 182 14.79 -43.88 -22.45
N THR A 183 13.46 -43.93 -22.41
CA THR A 183 12.64 -43.05 -21.58
C THR A 183 12.85 -43.32 -20.09
N ILE A 184 12.95 -44.60 -19.68
CA ILE A 184 13.24 -44.97 -18.27
C ILE A 184 14.59 -44.39 -17.84
N LEU A 185 15.61 -44.47 -18.70
CA LEU A 185 16.93 -43.87 -18.43
C LEU A 185 16.81 -42.34 -18.29
N ALA A 186 16.14 -41.67 -19.20
CA ALA A 186 15.97 -40.22 -19.19
C ALA A 186 15.21 -39.71 -17.94
N VAL A 187 14.13 -40.41 -17.56
CA VAL A 187 13.36 -40.13 -16.33
C VAL A 187 14.21 -40.37 -15.08
N GLY A 188 15.01 -41.43 -15.06
CA GLY A 188 15.97 -41.69 -13.97
C GLY A 188 16.98 -40.54 -13.81
N MET A 189 17.53 -40.06 -14.90
CA MET A 189 18.46 -38.91 -14.89
C MET A 189 17.76 -37.60 -14.48
N ALA A 190 16.51 -37.40 -14.89
CA ALA A 190 15.72 -36.27 -14.43
C ALA A 190 15.43 -36.32 -12.92
N ALA A 191 15.19 -37.51 -12.36
CA ALA A 191 15.05 -37.70 -10.92
C ALA A 191 16.34 -37.35 -10.17
N VAL A 192 17.51 -37.75 -10.66
CA VAL A 192 18.80 -37.38 -10.12
C VAL A 192 18.95 -35.83 -10.14
N MET A 193 18.63 -35.21 -11.27
CA MET A 193 18.64 -33.75 -11.44
C MET A 193 17.76 -33.05 -10.40
N LEU A 194 16.52 -33.51 -10.19
CA LEU A 194 15.59 -32.95 -9.19
C LEU A 194 16.13 -33.07 -7.77
N VAL A 195 16.74 -34.23 -7.39
CA VAL A 195 17.34 -34.41 -6.06
C VAL A 195 18.51 -33.45 -5.84
N VAL A 196 19.39 -33.31 -6.83
CA VAL A 196 20.53 -32.39 -6.76
C VAL A 196 20.05 -30.94 -6.67
N THR A 197 19.11 -30.55 -7.52
CA THR A 197 18.48 -29.22 -7.53
C THR A 197 17.88 -28.90 -6.16
N LYS A 198 17.08 -29.83 -5.58
CA LYS A 198 16.47 -29.65 -4.26
C LYS A 198 17.49 -29.42 -3.15
N LYS A 199 18.58 -30.19 -3.14
CA LYS A 199 19.65 -30.06 -2.13
C LYS A 199 20.39 -28.72 -2.26
N LEU A 200 20.73 -28.29 -3.47
CA LEU A 200 21.43 -27.04 -3.72
C LEU A 200 20.52 -25.83 -3.46
N ALA A 201 19.27 -25.87 -3.93
CA ALA A 201 18.30 -24.82 -3.69
C ALA A 201 18.02 -24.61 -2.19
N ALA A 202 17.92 -25.69 -1.40
CA ALA A 202 17.75 -25.60 0.05
C ALA A 202 18.95 -24.89 0.74
N LYS A 203 20.19 -25.21 0.31
CA LYS A 203 21.38 -24.52 0.83
C LYS A 203 21.41 -23.05 0.41
N SER A 204 21.13 -22.77 -0.86
CA SER A 204 21.08 -21.41 -1.39
C SER A 204 20.03 -20.58 -0.63
N GLY A 205 18.80 -21.09 -0.46
CA GLY A 205 17.71 -20.43 0.23
C GLY A 205 18.06 -20.06 1.69
N LYS A 206 18.76 -20.95 2.42
CA LYS A 206 19.25 -20.65 3.78
C LYS A 206 20.19 -19.43 3.81
N TYR A 207 21.12 -19.36 2.85
CA TYR A 207 22.06 -18.24 2.80
C TYR A 207 21.43 -16.96 2.23
N PHE A 208 20.47 -17.06 1.32
CA PHE A 208 19.68 -15.90 0.90
C PHE A 208 18.86 -15.29 2.05
N GLY A 209 18.28 -16.15 2.92
CA GLY A 209 17.62 -15.66 4.13
C GLY A 209 18.58 -14.90 5.07
N LYS A 210 19.82 -15.41 5.22
CA LYS A 210 20.84 -14.71 5.99
C LYS A 210 21.30 -13.41 5.32
N GLN A 211 21.53 -13.43 4.01
CA GLN A 211 21.87 -12.23 3.23
C GLN A 211 20.80 -11.13 3.38
N GLN A 212 19.51 -11.50 3.35
CA GLN A 212 18.44 -10.52 3.53
C GLN A 212 18.41 -9.92 4.94
N HIS A 213 18.75 -10.71 5.96
CA HIS A 213 18.90 -10.22 7.32
C HIS A 213 20.08 -9.24 7.42
N ASP A 214 21.26 -9.64 6.92
CA ASP A 214 22.47 -8.82 6.98
C ASP A 214 22.32 -7.52 6.12
N LEU A 215 21.54 -7.57 5.02
CA LEU A 215 21.18 -6.38 4.24
C LEU A 215 20.32 -5.42 5.06
N GLY A 216 19.33 -5.95 5.80
CA GLY A 216 18.51 -5.11 6.69
C GLY A 216 19.31 -4.47 7.82
N GLU A 217 20.39 -5.11 8.30
CA GLU A 217 21.32 -4.47 9.27
C GLU A 217 22.11 -3.32 8.63
N VAL A 218 22.58 -3.50 7.39
CA VAL A 218 23.26 -2.44 6.61
C VAL A 218 22.33 -1.27 6.37
N ASP A 219 21.10 -1.53 5.89
CA ASP A 219 20.12 -0.48 5.60
C ASP A 219 19.74 0.30 6.87
N GLY A 220 19.48 -0.41 7.98
CA GLY A 220 19.17 0.23 9.26
C GLY A 220 20.32 1.08 9.81
N PHE A 221 21.58 0.63 9.64
CA PHE A 221 22.74 1.42 10.04
C PHE A 221 22.90 2.68 9.18
N ILE A 222 22.68 2.56 7.86
CA ILE A 222 22.73 3.73 6.95
C ILE A 222 21.65 4.75 7.34
N GLU A 223 20.41 4.31 7.59
CA GLU A 223 19.30 5.18 8.02
C GLU A 223 19.66 5.90 9.32
N GLU A 224 20.17 5.18 10.33
CA GLU A 224 20.60 5.75 11.61
C GLU A 224 21.70 6.81 11.44
N MET A 225 22.70 6.52 10.59
CA MET A 225 23.79 7.46 10.33
C MET A 225 23.35 8.69 9.53
N LEU A 226 22.40 8.54 8.60
CA LEU A 226 21.83 9.67 7.85
C LEU A 226 21.03 10.60 8.76
N ASP A 227 20.18 10.03 9.61
CA ASP A 227 19.40 10.80 10.58
C ASP A 227 20.30 11.48 11.61
N GLY A 228 21.31 10.75 12.09
CA GLY A 228 22.30 11.20 13.07
C GLY A 228 23.47 12.00 12.49
N GLN A 229 23.51 12.31 11.17
CA GLN A 229 24.72 12.86 10.51
C GLN A 229 25.27 14.12 11.17
N LYS A 230 24.39 15.02 11.64
CA LYS A 230 24.81 16.23 12.36
C LYS A 230 25.53 15.91 13.67
N VAL A 231 25.05 14.88 14.38
CA VAL A 231 25.65 14.42 15.64
C VAL A 231 27.03 13.81 15.38
N VAL A 232 27.13 12.91 14.39
CA VAL A 232 28.40 12.30 13.98
C VAL A 232 29.44 13.38 13.65
N LYS A 233 29.04 14.42 12.91
CA LYS A 233 29.91 15.53 12.51
C LYS A 233 30.36 16.40 13.69
N VAL A 234 29.42 16.76 14.60
CA VAL A 234 29.73 17.61 15.75
C VAL A 234 30.70 16.93 16.73
N PHE A 235 30.56 15.60 16.89
CA PHE A 235 31.42 14.83 17.79
C PHE A 235 32.64 14.20 17.09
N CYS A 236 32.83 14.42 15.77
CA CYS A 236 33.96 13.93 14.98
C CYS A 236 34.12 12.39 15.03
N HIS A 237 33.01 11.64 15.01
CA HIS A 237 33.00 10.17 15.09
C HIS A 237 32.86 9.49 13.71
N GLU A 238 33.29 10.17 12.63
CA GLU A 238 33.18 9.63 11.27
C GLU A 238 33.96 8.34 11.06
N GLN A 239 35.19 8.28 11.64
CA GLN A 239 36.04 7.11 11.46
C GLN A 239 35.44 5.88 12.18
N GLU A 240 34.91 6.05 13.37
CA GLU A 240 34.26 4.99 14.12
C GLU A 240 33.01 4.46 13.38
N ALA A 241 32.20 5.37 12.85
CA ALA A 241 31.03 5.01 12.02
C ALA A 241 31.43 4.25 10.74
N ILE A 242 32.56 4.63 10.09
CA ILE A 242 33.09 3.93 8.92
C ILE A 242 33.55 2.53 9.31
N ASP A 243 34.27 2.39 10.41
CA ASP A 243 34.81 1.10 10.86
C ASP A 243 33.68 0.12 11.24
N ASP A 244 32.60 0.62 11.84
CA ASP A 244 31.45 -0.20 12.17
C ASP A 244 30.64 -0.57 10.91
N PHE A 245 30.46 0.36 9.97
CA PHE A 245 29.86 0.06 8.68
C PHE A 245 30.62 -1.04 7.93
N VAL A 246 31.96 -0.96 7.89
CA VAL A 246 32.81 -1.98 7.24
C VAL A 246 32.56 -3.36 7.82
N LYS A 247 32.46 -3.50 9.15
CA LYS A 247 32.18 -4.80 9.80
C LYS A 247 30.83 -5.38 9.40
N ILE A 248 29.79 -4.53 9.41
CA ILE A 248 28.42 -4.94 9.03
C ILE A 248 28.38 -5.31 7.54
N ASN A 249 29.01 -4.51 6.69
CA ASN A 249 29.07 -4.75 5.25
C ASN A 249 29.88 -6.01 4.87
N ASP A 250 30.95 -6.33 5.62
CA ASP A 250 31.68 -7.58 5.44
C ASP A 250 30.84 -8.82 5.81
N ASN A 251 29.97 -8.73 6.80
CA ASN A 251 29.01 -9.79 7.10
C ASN A 251 28.03 -10.00 5.94
N LEU A 252 27.48 -8.93 5.39
CA LEU A 252 26.62 -8.97 4.20
C LEU A 252 27.36 -9.58 3.00
N ARG A 253 28.60 -9.12 2.73
CA ARG A 253 29.45 -9.69 1.67
C ARG A 253 29.61 -11.20 1.82
N ASN A 254 29.89 -11.69 3.03
CA ASN A 254 30.13 -13.12 3.29
C ASN A 254 28.85 -13.96 3.11
N SER A 255 27.70 -13.48 3.55
CA SER A 255 26.42 -14.18 3.34
C SER A 255 25.97 -14.12 1.88
N ALA A 256 26.11 -12.98 1.20
CA ALA A 256 25.84 -12.80 -0.22
C ALA A 256 26.74 -13.71 -1.08
N TYR A 257 28.04 -13.79 -0.78
CA TYR A 257 28.96 -14.70 -1.46
C TYR A 257 28.48 -16.16 -1.38
N LYS A 258 28.13 -16.63 -0.17
CA LYS A 258 27.67 -18.01 0.03
C LYS A 258 26.32 -18.26 -0.65
N ALA A 259 25.39 -17.33 -0.59
CA ALA A 259 24.09 -17.41 -1.26
C ALA A 259 24.27 -17.56 -2.78
N ASN A 260 25.01 -16.63 -3.38
CA ASN A 260 25.24 -16.60 -4.83
C ASN A 260 26.13 -17.77 -5.31
N LYS A 261 27.10 -18.24 -4.51
CA LYS A 261 27.88 -19.43 -4.82
C LYS A 261 26.99 -20.65 -5.08
N TYR A 262 26.02 -20.95 -4.20
CA TYR A 262 25.13 -22.09 -4.37
C TYR A 262 24.07 -21.85 -5.44
N ALA A 263 23.61 -20.62 -5.64
CA ALA A 263 22.66 -20.27 -6.69
C ALA A 263 23.27 -20.41 -8.09
N ASN A 264 24.45 -19.85 -8.30
CA ASN A 264 25.09 -19.80 -9.62
C ASN A 264 25.66 -21.15 -10.08
N ILE A 265 25.99 -22.04 -9.16
CA ILE A 265 26.47 -23.39 -9.52
C ILE A 265 25.33 -24.33 -9.93
N LEU A 266 24.07 -24.00 -9.61
CA LEU A 266 22.91 -24.84 -9.90
C LEU A 266 22.73 -25.04 -11.41
N MET A 267 22.81 -23.96 -12.19
CA MET A 267 22.58 -23.97 -13.64
C MET A 267 23.65 -24.81 -14.40
N PRO A 268 24.95 -24.63 -14.16
CA PRO A 268 25.98 -25.48 -14.77
C PRO A 268 25.86 -26.94 -14.38
N ILE A 269 25.54 -27.26 -13.12
CA ILE A 269 25.36 -28.66 -12.69
C ILE A 269 24.19 -29.30 -13.43
N ASN A 270 23.04 -28.61 -13.49
CA ASN A 270 21.86 -29.13 -14.19
C ASN A 270 22.12 -29.32 -15.69
N ALA A 271 22.81 -28.35 -16.32
CA ALA A 271 23.20 -28.47 -17.73
C ALA A 271 24.10 -29.69 -17.98
N ASN A 272 25.09 -29.95 -17.11
CA ASN A 272 25.98 -31.10 -17.24
C ASN A 272 25.26 -32.44 -16.94
N ILE A 273 24.34 -32.50 -15.98
CA ILE A 273 23.49 -33.69 -15.77
C ILE A 273 22.66 -33.96 -17.03
N GLY A 274 22.09 -32.91 -17.66
CA GLY A 274 21.38 -33.00 -18.93
C GLY A 274 22.27 -33.50 -20.08
N ASN A 275 23.52 -33.04 -20.16
CA ASN A 275 24.49 -33.51 -21.16
C ASN A 275 24.90 -34.97 -20.92
N ILE A 276 25.10 -35.37 -19.66
CA ILE A 276 25.37 -36.76 -19.32
C ILE A 276 24.16 -37.64 -19.71
N SER A 277 22.95 -37.21 -19.39
CA SER A 277 21.72 -37.90 -19.82
C SER A 277 21.65 -38.05 -21.34
N TYR A 278 22.00 -37.00 -22.11
CA TYR A 278 22.07 -37.06 -23.56
C TYR A 278 23.05 -38.12 -24.05
N VAL A 279 24.28 -38.14 -23.52
CA VAL A 279 25.32 -39.12 -23.91
C VAL A 279 24.88 -40.54 -23.57
N LEU A 280 24.33 -40.77 -22.37
CA LEU A 280 23.86 -42.10 -21.95
C LEU A 280 22.68 -42.58 -22.80
N CYS A 281 21.74 -41.69 -23.16
CA CYS A 281 20.65 -42.02 -24.07
C CYS A 281 21.18 -42.33 -25.48
N ALA A 282 22.16 -41.60 -25.99
CA ALA A 282 22.76 -41.89 -27.30
C ALA A 282 23.47 -43.26 -27.33
N LEU A 283 24.26 -43.55 -26.26
CA LEU A 283 24.92 -44.87 -26.12
C LEU A 283 23.92 -46.02 -26.02
N LEU A 284 22.92 -45.87 -25.15
CA LEU A 284 21.87 -46.90 -25.00
C LEU A 284 21.10 -47.12 -26.32
N GLY A 285 20.76 -45.98 -27.00
CA GLY A 285 20.07 -46.02 -28.28
C GLY A 285 20.90 -46.75 -29.35
N ALA A 286 22.21 -46.47 -29.42
CA ALA A 286 23.12 -47.14 -30.35
C ALA A 286 23.21 -48.66 -30.07
N VAL A 287 23.34 -49.08 -28.80
CA VAL A 287 23.36 -50.48 -28.39
C VAL A 287 22.04 -51.16 -28.74
N LEU A 288 20.91 -50.53 -28.48
CA LEU A 288 19.60 -51.11 -28.81
C LEU A 288 19.40 -51.24 -30.33
N ALA A 289 19.83 -50.24 -31.10
CA ALA A 289 19.74 -50.24 -32.55
C ALA A 289 20.63 -51.32 -33.19
N THR A 290 21.88 -51.50 -32.73
CA THR A 290 22.79 -52.55 -33.21
C THR A 290 22.32 -53.96 -32.91
N ASN A 291 21.61 -54.15 -31.79
CA ASN A 291 20.99 -55.42 -31.42
C ASN A 291 19.61 -55.65 -32.06
N GLY A 292 19.14 -54.75 -32.92
CA GLY A 292 17.85 -54.87 -33.60
C GLY A 292 16.63 -54.70 -32.68
N PHE A 293 16.81 -54.20 -31.48
CA PHE A 293 15.75 -54.06 -30.50
C PHE A 293 14.86 -52.87 -30.82
N GLY A 294 13.56 -53.10 -31.07
CA GLY A 294 12.55 -52.04 -31.24
C GLY A 294 12.61 -51.26 -32.56
N GLY A 295 13.35 -51.72 -33.59
CA GLY A 295 13.42 -51.03 -34.92
C GLY A 295 13.99 -49.62 -34.87
N LEU A 296 14.85 -49.31 -33.88
CA LEU A 296 15.44 -47.98 -33.70
C LEU A 296 16.34 -47.62 -34.87
N THR A 297 16.04 -46.50 -35.49
CA THR A 297 16.85 -45.92 -36.57
C THR A 297 17.79 -44.83 -36.01
N LEU A 298 18.77 -44.40 -36.84
CA LEU A 298 19.64 -43.29 -36.51
C LEU A 298 18.83 -42.00 -36.27
N GLY A 299 17.82 -41.74 -37.10
CA GLY A 299 16.92 -40.61 -36.98
C GLY A 299 16.15 -40.63 -35.66
N THR A 300 15.65 -41.84 -35.25
CA THR A 300 14.95 -41.98 -33.95
C THR A 300 15.86 -41.65 -32.78
N ILE A 301 17.12 -42.08 -32.77
CA ILE A 301 18.07 -41.82 -31.71
C ILE A 301 18.34 -40.31 -31.60
N VAL A 302 18.59 -39.61 -32.72
CA VAL A 302 18.87 -38.19 -32.73
C VAL A 302 17.66 -37.38 -32.28
N SER A 303 16.45 -37.72 -32.74
CA SER A 303 15.20 -37.10 -32.28
C SER A 303 14.96 -37.30 -30.80
N PHE A 304 15.16 -38.56 -30.31
CA PHE A 304 15.02 -38.86 -28.89
C PHE A 304 15.99 -38.04 -28.03
N CYS A 305 17.25 -37.93 -28.40
CA CYS A 305 18.25 -37.12 -27.70
C CYS A 305 17.88 -35.64 -27.66
N THR A 306 17.27 -35.12 -28.74
CA THR A 306 16.76 -33.73 -28.78
C THR A 306 15.55 -33.56 -27.86
N LEU A 307 14.62 -34.53 -27.86
CA LEU A 307 13.48 -34.53 -26.92
C LEU A 307 13.94 -34.61 -25.46
N ASN A 308 14.98 -35.40 -25.14
CA ASN A 308 15.54 -35.52 -23.80
C ASN A 308 16.07 -34.13 -23.29
N LYS A 309 16.73 -33.34 -24.14
CA LYS A 309 17.12 -31.98 -23.78
C LYS A 309 15.91 -31.09 -23.47
N ASN A 310 14.85 -31.18 -24.30
CA ASN A 310 13.63 -30.40 -24.08
C ASN A 310 12.80 -30.87 -22.88
N PHE A 311 12.98 -32.13 -22.47
CA PHE A 311 12.39 -32.67 -21.25
C PHE A 311 13.11 -32.19 -19.98
N THR A 312 14.44 -32.05 -20.02
CA THR A 312 15.26 -31.69 -18.85
C THR A 312 15.36 -30.17 -18.62
N ASN A 313 15.37 -29.36 -19.70
CA ASN A 313 15.51 -27.89 -19.61
C ASN A 313 14.42 -27.21 -18.76
N PRO A 314 13.12 -27.52 -18.88
CA PRO A 314 12.07 -26.93 -18.06
C PRO A 314 12.25 -27.14 -16.56
N ILE A 315 12.91 -28.23 -16.12
CA ILE A 315 13.19 -28.48 -14.70
C ILE A 315 14.09 -27.39 -14.11
N SER A 316 15.10 -26.96 -14.87
CA SER A 316 15.97 -25.85 -14.45
C SER A 316 15.26 -24.51 -14.45
N GLN A 317 14.40 -24.26 -15.45
CA GLN A 317 13.63 -23.01 -15.56
C GLN A 317 12.60 -22.87 -14.45
N LEU A 318 11.88 -23.93 -14.08
CA LEU A 318 10.93 -23.93 -12.97
C LEU A 318 11.60 -23.56 -11.64
N SER A 319 12.83 -24.01 -11.43
CA SER A 319 13.58 -23.68 -10.21
C SER A 319 13.84 -22.17 -10.06
N GLN A 320 14.05 -21.45 -11.15
CA GLN A 320 14.23 -20.00 -11.15
C GLN A 320 12.91 -19.27 -10.83
N GLN A 321 11.77 -19.79 -11.28
CA GLN A 321 10.47 -19.18 -11.03
C GLN A 321 10.03 -19.30 -9.56
N MET A 322 10.56 -20.25 -8.80
CA MET A 322 10.18 -20.43 -7.38
C MET A 322 10.45 -19.18 -6.53
N THR A 323 11.51 -18.43 -6.81
CA THR A 323 11.80 -17.19 -6.09
C THR A 323 10.71 -16.15 -6.29
N PHE A 324 10.27 -15.94 -7.54
CA PHE A 324 9.19 -14.99 -7.85
C PHE A 324 7.84 -15.44 -7.24
N VAL A 325 7.57 -16.74 -7.22
CA VAL A 325 6.39 -17.32 -6.59
C VAL A 325 6.37 -17.04 -5.08
N ILE A 326 7.50 -17.20 -4.39
CA ILE A 326 7.63 -16.91 -2.95
C ILE A 326 7.45 -15.41 -2.69
N MET A 327 8.14 -14.56 -3.44
CA MET A 327 8.02 -13.10 -3.31
C MET A 327 6.59 -12.63 -3.58
N ALA A 328 5.96 -13.13 -4.65
CA ALA A 328 4.57 -12.81 -4.97
C ALA A 328 3.60 -13.27 -3.88
N SER A 329 3.84 -14.42 -3.22
CA SER A 329 2.97 -14.88 -2.14
C SER A 329 3.07 -14.01 -0.88
N ALA A 330 4.27 -13.52 -0.55
CA ALA A 330 4.48 -12.60 0.57
C ALA A 330 3.83 -11.23 0.31
N GLY A 331 4.02 -10.67 -0.89
CA GLY A 331 3.35 -9.43 -1.32
C GLY A 331 1.83 -9.59 -1.39
N ALA A 332 1.33 -10.76 -1.84
CA ALA A 332 -0.09 -11.05 -1.90
C ALA A 332 -0.74 -11.02 -0.51
N LYS A 333 -0.06 -11.48 0.51
CA LYS A 333 -0.56 -11.42 1.87
C LYS A 333 -0.79 -9.96 2.28
N ARG A 334 0.23 -9.11 2.17
CA ARG A 334 0.11 -7.67 2.53
C ARG A 334 -0.96 -6.95 1.71
N LEU A 335 -1.02 -7.21 0.40
CA LEU A 335 -2.02 -6.62 -0.48
C LEU A 335 -3.44 -7.03 -0.06
N PHE A 336 -3.69 -8.32 0.16
CA PHE A 336 -5.02 -8.77 0.55
C PHE A 336 -5.35 -8.42 1.99
N ASP A 337 -4.38 -8.35 2.90
CA ASP A 337 -4.59 -7.85 4.25
C ASP A 337 -5.08 -6.39 4.21
N LEU A 338 -4.55 -5.55 3.31
CA LEU A 338 -5.04 -4.17 3.09
C LEU A 338 -6.39 -4.14 2.37
N MET A 339 -6.57 -4.95 1.31
CA MET A 339 -7.84 -5.01 0.55
C MET A 339 -9.02 -5.56 1.36
N ASP A 340 -8.77 -6.42 2.33
CA ASP A 340 -9.79 -7.08 3.15
C ASP A 340 -10.10 -6.30 4.43
N GLN A 341 -9.40 -5.17 4.68
CA GLN A 341 -9.74 -4.28 5.78
C GLN A 341 -11.17 -3.77 5.64
N LYS A 342 -11.87 -3.75 6.78
CA LYS A 342 -13.25 -3.27 6.81
C LYS A 342 -13.25 -1.75 6.66
N PRO A 343 -14.14 -1.21 5.81
CA PRO A 343 -14.34 0.23 5.72
C PRO A 343 -14.82 0.80 7.05
N GLU A 344 -14.68 2.12 7.21
CA GLU A 344 -15.21 2.82 8.37
C GLU A 344 -16.70 2.54 8.52
N HIS A 345 -17.09 2.05 9.71
CA HIS A 345 -18.48 1.71 10.00
C HIS A 345 -19.29 2.96 10.30
N ASP A 346 -20.47 3.07 9.71
CA ASP A 346 -21.39 4.19 9.94
C ASP A 346 -22.85 3.73 9.90
N ASP A 347 -23.48 3.67 11.09
CA ASP A 347 -24.92 3.36 11.26
C ASP A 347 -25.78 4.63 11.40
N GLY A 348 -25.20 5.79 11.13
CA GLY A 348 -25.88 7.07 11.19
C GLY A 348 -27.05 7.16 10.18
N TYR A 349 -28.12 7.83 10.59
CA TYR A 349 -29.31 8.04 9.76
C TYR A 349 -29.81 9.48 9.81
N VAL A 350 -29.25 10.33 10.68
CA VAL A 350 -29.53 11.76 10.73
C VAL A 350 -28.66 12.46 9.71
N GLU A 351 -29.26 13.34 8.91
CA GLU A 351 -28.62 14.07 7.81
C GLU A 351 -28.59 15.58 8.11
N LEU A 352 -27.58 16.26 7.57
CA LEU A 352 -27.46 17.71 7.60
C LEU A 352 -28.05 18.28 6.31
N VAL A 353 -29.06 19.15 6.42
CA VAL A 353 -29.75 19.75 5.30
C VAL A 353 -29.69 21.28 5.34
N ASN A 354 -29.75 21.92 4.15
CA ASN A 354 -29.97 23.36 4.10
C ASN A 354 -31.39 23.69 4.55
N ALA A 355 -31.57 24.74 5.32
CA ALA A 355 -32.85 25.09 5.89
C ALA A 355 -33.16 26.57 5.78
N GLU A 356 -34.42 26.89 5.57
CA GLU A 356 -35.01 28.20 5.85
C GLU A 356 -35.72 28.15 7.19
N ILE A 357 -35.48 29.16 8.01
CA ILE A 357 -36.05 29.27 9.35
C ILE A 357 -36.89 30.55 9.36
N ASP A 358 -38.21 30.39 9.54
CA ASP A 358 -39.14 31.51 9.61
C ASP A 358 -39.04 32.26 10.95
N GLU A 359 -39.79 33.39 11.09
CA GLU A 359 -39.82 34.19 12.32
C GLU A 359 -40.41 33.42 13.53
N ASN A 360 -41.19 32.39 13.29
CA ASN A 360 -41.79 31.54 14.31
C ASN A 360 -40.91 30.35 14.69
N GLY A 361 -39.72 30.21 14.06
CA GLY A 361 -38.78 29.14 14.32
C GLY A 361 -39.10 27.82 13.59
N ASN A 362 -40.04 27.82 12.64
CA ASN A 362 -40.31 26.62 11.83
C ASN A 362 -39.19 26.44 10.82
N ILE A 363 -38.75 25.20 10.69
CA ILE A 363 -37.59 24.82 9.84
C ILE A 363 -38.15 24.11 8.61
N THR A 364 -37.82 24.63 7.42
CA THR A 364 -38.17 24.05 6.13
C THR A 364 -36.90 23.66 5.39
N GLU A 365 -36.81 22.41 4.96
CA GLU A 365 -35.69 21.91 4.13
C GLU A 365 -35.76 22.55 2.73
N VAL A 366 -34.61 22.98 2.21
CA VAL A 366 -34.46 23.58 0.89
C VAL A 366 -33.25 23.00 0.15
N ASP A 367 -33.34 22.96 -1.18
CA ASP A 367 -32.27 22.37 -2.02
C ASP A 367 -31.13 23.36 -2.32
N HIS A 368 -31.31 24.64 -2.00
CA HIS A 368 -30.29 25.66 -2.22
C HIS A 368 -29.60 26.06 -0.91
N ARG A 369 -28.40 26.62 -1.02
CA ARG A 369 -27.62 27.05 0.15
C ARG A 369 -28.21 28.34 0.75
N THR A 370 -28.58 28.28 2.02
CA THR A 370 -29.13 29.42 2.77
C THR A 370 -28.13 29.97 3.81
N GLY A 371 -26.99 29.28 4.04
CA GLY A 371 -26.10 29.57 5.15
C GLY A 371 -26.66 29.15 6.52
N LYS A 372 -27.84 28.55 6.56
CA LYS A 372 -28.45 27.96 7.75
C LYS A 372 -28.65 26.48 7.52
N TRP A 373 -28.31 25.67 8.53
CA TRP A 373 -28.42 24.23 8.46
C TRP A 373 -29.32 23.67 9.54
N ALA A 374 -29.89 22.50 9.27
CA ALA A 374 -30.71 21.77 10.22
C ALA A 374 -30.40 20.28 10.16
N TRP A 375 -30.52 19.62 11.29
CA TRP A 375 -30.48 18.18 11.41
C TRP A 375 -31.84 17.60 11.05
N LYS A 376 -31.92 16.81 9.99
CA LYS A 376 -33.08 16.01 9.59
C LYS A 376 -33.01 14.67 10.32
N HIS A 377 -33.85 14.50 11.32
CA HIS A 377 -33.87 13.33 12.20
C HIS A 377 -35.10 12.46 11.94
N PRO A 378 -35.00 11.40 11.11
CA PRO A 378 -36.08 10.44 10.96
C PRO A 378 -36.22 9.57 12.21
N HIS A 379 -37.40 9.49 12.77
CA HIS A 379 -37.71 8.65 13.92
C HIS A 379 -38.11 7.25 13.46
N LYS A 380 -37.28 6.23 13.76
CA LYS A 380 -37.54 4.84 13.32
C LYS A 380 -38.77 4.20 13.97
N ALA A 381 -39.27 4.75 15.06
CA ALA A 381 -40.38 4.17 15.83
C ALA A 381 -41.75 4.49 15.23
N ASP A 382 -41.93 5.68 14.70
CA ASP A 382 -43.22 6.20 14.22
C ASP A 382 -43.20 6.71 12.77
N GLY A 383 -42.03 6.68 12.12
CA GLY A 383 -41.81 7.13 10.75
C GLY A 383 -41.86 8.65 10.57
N THR A 384 -41.94 9.42 11.65
CA THR A 384 -41.94 10.89 11.60
C THR A 384 -40.56 11.45 11.34
N VAL A 385 -40.46 12.66 10.78
CA VAL A 385 -39.20 13.38 10.59
C VAL A 385 -39.26 14.67 11.41
N SER A 386 -38.28 14.88 12.28
CA SER A 386 -38.13 16.15 12.97
C SER A 386 -36.91 16.90 12.45
N TYR A 387 -37.02 18.22 12.41
CA TYR A 387 -35.94 19.11 12.04
C TYR A 387 -35.47 19.85 13.29
N LYS A 388 -34.14 19.88 13.51
CA LYS A 388 -33.53 20.64 14.58
C LYS A 388 -32.49 21.57 13.99
N ARG A 389 -32.56 22.87 14.32
CA ARG A 389 -31.56 23.84 13.91
C ARG A 389 -30.17 23.40 14.36
N GLN A 390 -29.23 23.47 13.46
CA GLN A 390 -27.83 23.23 13.75
C GLN A 390 -27.27 24.50 14.40
N GLU A 391 -26.84 24.40 15.66
CA GLU A 391 -26.35 25.52 16.47
C GLU A 391 -24.90 25.33 16.98
N GLY A 392 -24.43 24.08 17.02
CA GLY A 392 -23.07 23.76 17.43
C GLY A 392 -22.91 23.45 18.90
N GLY A 393 -23.98 23.08 19.61
CA GLY A 393 -23.89 22.64 20.99
C GLY A 393 -23.35 21.23 21.12
N ILE A 394 -22.27 21.01 21.90
CA ILE A 394 -21.65 19.70 22.09
C ILE A 394 -21.61 19.34 23.57
N VAL A 395 -22.07 18.12 23.90
CA VAL A 395 -22.12 17.59 25.25
C VAL A 395 -21.49 16.21 25.32
N PHE A 396 -20.55 16.03 26.23
CA PHE A 396 -20.04 14.73 26.67
C PHE A 396 -20.66 14.40 28.02
N ASP A 397 -21.18 13.20 28.16
CA ASP A 397 -21.89 12.74 29.31
C ASP A 397 -21.29 11.41 29.80
N GLY A 398 -20.35 11.51 30.77
CA GLY A 398 -19.65 10.36 31.34
C GLY A 398 -18.88 9.53 30.32
N VAL A 399 -18.06 10.15 29.48
CA VAL A 399 -17.38 9.45 28.36
C VAL A 399 -16.09 8.83 28.84
N ASP A 400 -15.98 7.51 28.63
CA ASP A 400 -14.76 6.74 28.78
C ASP A 400 -14.25 6.31 27.41
N PHE A 401 -12.92 6.42 27.20
CA PHE A 401 -12.31 6.07 25.93
C PHE A 401 -10.85 5.60 26.03
N GLY A 402 -10.51 4.57 25.26
CA GLY A 402 -9.14 4.08 25.02
C GLY A 402 -8.92 3.70 23.55
N TYR A 403 -7.73 3.95 23.02
CA TYR A 403 -7.36 3.52 21.66
C TYR A 403 -7.26 1.99 21.53
N THR A 404 -6.99 1.33 22.67
CA THR A 404 -7.00 -0.13 22.82
C THR A 404 -7.83 -0.49 24.07
N ASP A 405 -8.37 -1.70 24.11
CA ASP A 405 -9.18 -2.17 25.23
C ASP A 405 -8.37 -2.28 26.54
N GLU A 406 -7.03 -2.35 26.43
CA GLU A 406 -6.13 -2.51 27.58
C GLU A 406 -5.74 -1.17 28.22
N LYS A 407 -5.85 -0.05 27.52
CA LYS A 407 -5.38 1.25 28.00
C LYS A 407 -6.42 2.34 27.76
N MET A 408 -7.13 2.66 28.83
CA MET A 408 -8.04 3.82 28.85
C MET A 408 -7.22 5.11 28.87
N VAL A 409 -7.69 6.12 28.12
CA VAL A 409 -7.05 7.43 27.95
C VAL A 409 -7.92 8.53 28.51
N LEU A 410 -9.24 8.40 28.44
CA LEU A 410 -10.21 9.34 29.00
C LEU A 410 -11.09 8.60 30.00
N HIS A 411 -11.42 9.27 31.13
CA HIS A 411 -12.19 8.72 32.24
C HIS A 411 -13.26 9.70 32.69
N ASP A 412 -14.54 9.30 32.63
CA ASP A 412 -15.71 10.05 33.05
C ASP A 412 -15.72 11.52 32.58
N ILE A 413 -15.46 11.73 31.29
CA ILE A 413 -15.42 13.08 30.71
C ILE A 413 -16.82 13.66 30.67
N LYS A 414 -17.01 14.80 31.37
CA LYS A 414 -18.22 15.62 31.35
C LYS A 414 -17.89 17.00 30.83
N LEU A 415 -18.34 17.29 29.61
CA LEU A 415 -18.07 18.53 28.87
C LEU A 415 -19.40 19.09 28.35
N TYR A 416 -19.58 20.39 28.50
CA TYR A 416 -20.74 21.12 27.99
C TYR A 416 -20.26 22.35 27.24
N ALA A 417 -20.43 22.37 25.92
CA ALA A 417 -20.17 23.50 25.04
C ALA A 417 -21.51 24.09 24.57
N LYS A 418 -21.79 25.32 24.91
CA LYS A 418 -22.95 26.05 24.38
C LYS A 418 -22.65 26.55 22.96
N PRO A 419 -23.67 26.74 22.12
CA PRO A 419 -23.52 27.40 20.82
C PRO A 419 -22.74 28.72 20.92
N GLY A 420 -21.76 28.91 20.03
CA GLY A 420 -20.92 30.10 20.00
C GLY A 420 -19.87 30.22 21.11
N GLN A 421 -19.74 29.25 22.02
CA GLN A 421 -18.81 29.30 23.13
C GLN A 421 -17.40 28.86 22.71
N LYS A 422 -16.38 29.57 23.19
CA LYS A 422 -14.98 29.23 23.03
C LYS A 422 -14.47 28.45 24.24
N ILE A 423 -14.05 27.19 24.02
CA ILE A 423 -13.54 26.28 25.06
C ILE A 423 -12.06 26.02 24.82
N ALA A 424 -11.22 26.25 25.82
CA ALA A 424 -9.81 25.94 25.79
C ALA A 424 -9.50 24.68 26.60
N PHE A 425 -8.77 23.73 26.00
CA PHE A 425 -8.21 22.59 26.70
C PHE A 425 -6.76 22.87 27.08
N VAL A 426 -6.45 22.74 28.38
CA VAL A 426 -5.12 22.95 28.96
C VAL A 426 -4.70 21.70 29.72
N GLY A 427 -3.43 21.38 29.73
CA GLY A 427 -2.89 20.21 30.46
C GLY A 427 -1.58 19.74 29.82
N SER A 428 -0.89 18.83 30.51
CA SER A 428 0.36 18.23 30.04
C SER A 428 0.19 17.45 28.73
N THR A 429 1.30 17.17 28.06
CA THR A 429 1.30 16.26 26.88
C THR A 429 0.82 14.88 27.33
N GLY A 430 -0.10 14.28 26.56
CA GLY A 430 -0.71 12.99 26.92
C GLY A 430 -1.91 13.07 27.87
N ALA A 431 -2.33 14.26 28.33
CA ALA A 431 -3.49 14.41 29.22
C ALA A 431 -4.85 14.08 28.57
N GLY A 432 -4.91 13.82 27.25
CA GLY A 432 -6.15 13.46 26.54
C GLY A 432 -6.78 14.58 25.71
N LYS A 433 -6.14 15.75 25.55
CA LYS A 433 -6.69 16.92 24.81
C LYS A 433 -7.04 16.57 23.36
N THR A 434 -6.08 16.05 22.60
CA THR A 434 -6.27 15.65 21.20
C THR A 434 -7.26 14.46 21.09
N THR A 435 -7.35 13.63 22.11
CA THR A 435 -8.31 12.52 22.13
C THR A 435 -9.75 13.04 22.17
N ILE A 436 -10.04 14.10 22.96
CA ILE A 436 -11.38 14.72 22.97
C ILE A 436 -11.74 15.26 21.59
N THR A 437 -10.82 15.95 20.91
CA THR A 437 -11.09 16.48 19.57
C THR A 437 -11.27 15.38 18.53
N ASN A 438 -10.55 14.27 18.62
CA ASN A 438 -10.74 13.10 17.77
C ASN A 438 -12.13 12.47 17.97
N LEU A 439 -12.66 12.48 19.20
CA LEU A 439 -14.00 11.98 19.48
C LEU A 439 -15.10 12.93 18.97
N ILE A 440 -14.89 14.25 19.00
CA ILE A 440 -15.83 15.22 18.39
C ILE A 440 -15.95 14.99 16.89
N ASN A 441 -14.82 14.70 16.20
CA ASN A 441 -14.80 14.36 14.77
C ASN A 441 -15.31 12.95 14.47
N ARG A 442 -15.56 12.16 15.50
CA ARG A 442 -15.95 10.75 15.40
C ARG A 442 -14.97 9.96 14.53
N PHE A 443 -13.65 10.23 14.67
CA PHE A 443 -12.59 9.39 14.12
C PHE A 443 -12.49 8.05 14.84
N TYR A 444 -12.96 8.04 16.08
CA TYR A 444 -13.08 6.86 16.94
C TYR A 444 -14.46 6.86 17.59
N ASP A 445 -15.03 5.69 17.76
CA ASP A 445 -16.27 5.51 18.52
C ASP A 445 -15.93 5.23 20.00
N ILE A 446 -16.74 5.76 20.93
CA ILE A 446 -16.53 5.65 22.39
C ILE A 446 -16.91 4.26 22.90
N GLN A 447 -16.25 3.81 23.98
CA GLN A 447 -16.59 2.56 24.67
C GLN A 447 -17.77 2.73 25.62
N ASP A 448 -17.81 3.83 26.40
CA ASP A 448 -18.92 4.11 27.34
C ASP A 448 -19.27 5.59 27.37
N GLY A 449 -20.44 5.93 27.89
CA GLY A 449 -20.96 7.29 27.92
C GLY A 449 -21.76 7.70 26.67
N LYS A 450 -21.95 9.01 26.48
CA LYS A 450 -22.67 9.58 25.33
C LYS A 450 -22.06 10.91 24.93
N ILE A 451 -21.91 11.10 23.63
CA ILE A 451 -21.61 12.41 23.03
C ILE A 451 -22.84 12.85 22.25
N ARG A 452 -23.29 14.08 22.50
CA ARG A 452 -24.42 14.68 21.80
C ARG A 452 -24.00 15.95 21.06
N TYR A 453 -24.49 16.11 19.85
CA TYR A 453 -24.37 17.31 19.08
C TYR A 453 -25.78 17.89 18.86
N ASP A 454 -26.01 19.12 19.32
CA ASP A 454 -27.35 19.73 19.36
C ASP A 454 -28.40 18.76 19.95
N GLU A 455 -28.06 18.11 21.10
CA GLU A 455 -28.83 17.09 21.82
C GLU A 455 -29.04 15.77 21.08
N ILE A 456 -28.61 15.63 19.83
CA ILE A 456 -28.65 14.40 19.06
C ILE A 456 -27.38 13.57 19.37
N ASN A 457 -27.54 12.29 19.70
CA ASN A 457 -26.40 11.40 19.89
C ASN A 457 -25.61 11.31 18.57
N ILE A 458 -24.30 11.60 18.59
CA ILE A 458 -23.45 11.62 17.39
C ILE A 458 -23.41 10.30 16.65
N ASN A 459 -23.68 9.17 17.32
CA ASN A 459 -23.76 7.85 16.69
C ASN A 459 -24.98 7.72 15.75
N LYS A 460 -25.99 8.58 15.90
CA LYS A 460 -27.15 8.63 15.00
C LYS A 460 -26.91 9.52 13.79
N ILE A 461 -25.93 10.42 13.82
CA ILE A 461 -25.59 11.32 12.73
C ILE A 461 -24.66 10.59 11.76
N LYS A 462 -24.93 10.67 10.47
CA LYS A 462 -24.02 10.15 9.44
C LYS A 462 -22.64 10.82 9.57
N LYS A 463 -21.57 10.02 9.59
CA LYS A 463 -20.19 10.54 9.77
C LYS A 463 -19.82 11.64 8.75
N PRO A 464 -20.12 11.52 7.44
CA PRO A 464 -19.87 12.59 6.49
C PRO A 464 -20.63 13.90 6.83
N GLU A 465 -21.89 13.80 7.27
CA GLU A 465 -22.69 14.97 7.61
C GLU A 465 -22.23 15.63 8.92
N LEU A 466 -21.79 14.82 9.90
CA LEU A 466 -21.15 15.32 11.12
C LEU A 466 -19.88 16.11 10.77
N ARG A 467 -18.97 15.50 10.00
CA ARG A 467 -17.69 16.10 9.62
C ARG A 467 -17.85 17.35 8.74
N LYS A 468 -18.89 17.40 7.90
CA LYS A 468 -19.24 18.58 7.10
C LYS A 468 -19.62 19.78 7.97
N SER A 469 -20.17 19.56 9.16
CA SER A 469 -20.52 20.60 10.13
C SER A 469 -19.35 21.06 10.99
N LEU A 470 -18.18 20.40 10.89
CA LEU A 470 -16.98 20.67 11.68
C LEU A 470 -15.86 21.24 10.82
N GLY A 471 -15.18 22.26 11.29
CA GLY A 471 -13.92 22.74 10.71
C GLY A 471 -12.75 22.37 11.60
N ILE A 472 -11.65 21.97 11.00
CA ILE A 472 -10.44 21.61 11.75
C ILE A 472 -9.23 22.38 11.22
N VAL A 473 -8.43 22.94 12.13
CA VAL A 473 -7.10 23.48 11.85
C VAL A 473 -6.12 22.71 12.72
N LEU A 474 -5.32 21.86 12.07
CA LEU A 474 -4.34 21.01 12.74
C LEU A 474 -3.02 21.73 12.99
N GLN A 475 -2.25 21.25 13.96
CA GLN A 475 -0.89 21.68 14.25
C GLN A 475 0.02 21.46 13.04
N GLU A 476 -0.01 20.25 12.48
CA GLU A 476 0.70 19.93 11.24
C GLU A 476 -0.20 20.25 10.06
N THR A 477 0.24 21.23 9.28
CA THR A 477 -0.52 21.72 8.13
C THR A 477 -0.15 20.92 6.89
N ASN A 478 -0.99 20.00 6.48
CA ASN A 478 -0.81 19.24 5.24
C ASN A 478 -1.44 20.00 4.06
N LEU A 479 -0.61 20.39 3.08
CA LEU A 479 -1.04 20.99 1.83
C LEU A 479 -0.89 19.98 0.68
N PHE A 480 -1.83 20.01 -0.25
CA PHE A 480 -1.82 19.13 -1.40
C PHE A 480 -1.07 19.77 -2.58
N THR A 481 -0.46 18.94 -3.41
CA THR A 481 0.09 19.39 -4.69
C THR A 481 -1.04 19.95 -5.56
N GLY A 482 -0.90 21.21 -5.96
CA GLY A 482 -1.91 21.97 -6.68
C GLY A 482 -1.70 23.47 -6.48
N THR A 483 -2.60 24.31 -6.97
CA THR A 483 -2.50 25.74 -6.77
C THR A 483 -2.83 26.15 -5.33
N VAL A 484 -2.42 27.35 -4.93
CA VAL A 484 -2.87 27.95 -3.66
C VAL A 484 -4.39 28.02 -3.62
N MET A 485 -5.03 28.40 -4.74
CA MET A 485 -6.49 28.45 -4.88
C MET A 485 -7.13 27.09 -4.63
N ASP A 486 -6.59 26.00 -5.22
CA ASP A 486 -7.10 24.63 -5.02
C ASP A 486 -6.99 24.21 -3.55
N ASN A 487 -5.89 24.56 -2.89
CA ASN A 487 -5.70 24.26 -1.48
C ASN A 487 -6.68 24.98 -0.55
N ILE A 488 -7.09 26.19 -0.87
CA ILE A 488 -8.14 26.91 -0.12
C ILE A 488 -9.50 26.27 -0.45
N ARG A 489 -9.80 26.06 -1.74
CA ARG A 489 -11.05 25.46 -2.23
C ARG A 489 -11.28 24.05 -1.70
N TYR A 490 -10.23 23.36 -1.24
CA TYR A 490 -10.36 22.02 -0.63
C TYR A 490 -11.34 21.99 0.55
N GLY A 491 -11.51 23.10 1.28
CA GLY A 491 -12.51 23.20 2.36
C GLY A 491 -13.97 23.19 1.84
N LYS A 492 -14.19 23.63 0.58
CA LYS A 492 -15.49 23.65 -0.10
C LYS A 492 -15.23 23.57 -1.60
N LEU A 493 -15.39 22.37 -2.19
CA LEU A 493 -15.00 22.10 -3.58
C LEU A 493 -15.77 22.92 -4.63
N ASP A 494 -17.00 23.35 -4.33
CA ASP A 494 -17.84 24.19 -5.16
C ASP A 494 -17.71 25.69 -4.89
N ALA A 495 -16.73 26.11 -4.07
CA ALA A 495 -16.49 27.51 -3.76
C ALA A 495 -16.03 28.30 -5.00
N THR A 496 -16.57 29.51 -5.18
CA THR A 496 -16.10 30.42 -6.22
C THR A 496 -14.74 31.01 -5.86
N ASP A 497 -14.05 31.60 -6.87
CA ASP A 497 -12.76 32.27 -6.63
C ASP A 497 -12.92 33.42 -5.64
N GLU A 498 -14.04 34.16 -5.71
CA GLU A 498 -14.35 35.26 -4.80
C GLU A 498 -14.54 34.78 -3.36
N GLU A 499 -15.23 33.65 -3.14
CA GLU A 499 -15.37 33.03 -1.82
C GLU A 499 -14.00 32.61 -1.25
N CYS A 500 -13.15 32.01 -2.06
CA CYS A 500 -11.79 31.60 -1.68
C CYS A 500 -10.92 32.83 -1.33
N ILE A 501 -11.00 33.91 -2.12
CA ILE A 501 -10.28 35.15 -1.85
C ILE A 501 -10.80 35.83 -0.57
N ALA A 502 -12.12 35.82 -0.34
CA ALA A 502 -12.71 36.33 0.90
C ALA A 502 -12.23 35.54 2.13
N ALA A 503 -12.19 34.23 2.05
CA ALA A 503 -11.65 33.35 3.09
C ALA A 503 -10.15 33.60 3.34
N ALA A 504 -9.36 33.82 2.29
CA ALA A 504 -7.94 34.16 2.41
C ALA A 504 -7.72 35.52 3.07
N LYS A 505 -8.58 36.50 2.80
CA LYS A 505 -8.55 37.81 3.48
C LYS A 505 -8.88 37.67 4.96
N LEU A 506 -9.92 36.94 5.31
CA LEU A 506 -10.30 36.63 6.70
C LEU A 506 -9.16 35.99 7.47
N ALA A 507 -8.47 35.03 6.84
CA ALA A 507 -7.32 34.34 7.40
C ALA A 507 -6.02 35.17 7.41
N ASN A 508 -6.00 36.42 6.93
CA ASN A 508 -4.80 37.25 6.71
C ASN A 508 -3.78 36.63 5.72
N ALA A 509 -4.21 35.74 4.84
CA ALA A 509 -3.37 35.06 3.85
C ALA A 509 -3.22 35.86 2.54
N ASP A 510 -4.22 36.63 2.13
CA ASP A 510 -4.26 37.36 0.84
C ASP A 510 -3.01 38.21 0.58
N SER A 511 -2.49 38.88 1.61
CA SER A 511 -1.33 39.76 1.48
C SER A 511 -0.04 39.07 1.07
N PHE A 512 0.21 37.86 1.53
CA PHE A 512 1.38 37.08 1.12
C PHE A 512 1.12 36.31 -0.19
N ILE A 513 -0.10 35.81 -0.40
CA ILE A 513 -0.47 35.09 -1.64
C ILE A 513 -0.23 35.99 -2.85
N ARG A 514 -0.66 37.25 -2.82
CA ARG A 514 -0.45 38.21 -3.92
C ARG A 514 1.01 38.53 -4.20
N ARG A 515 1.92 38.20 -3.28
CA ARG A 515 3.37 38.41 -3.46
C ARG A 515 4.07 37.15 -4.03
N LEU A 516 3.37 36.05 -4.11
CA LEU A 516 3.88 34.86 -4.81
C LEU A 516 3.95 35.14 -6.32
N PRO A 517 4.82 34.45 -7.07
CA PRO A 517 5.04 34.72 -8.50
C PRO A 517 3.74 34.73 -9.32
N ASP A 518 2.86 33.76 -9.10
CA ASP A 518 1.59 33.61 -9.81
C ASP A 518 0.37 33.85 -8.90
N GLY A 519 0.57 34.51 -7.74
CA GLY A 519 -0.49 34.77 -6.78
C GLY A 519 -1.23 33.52 -6.35
N TYR A 520 -2.56 33.52 -6.47
CA TYR A 520 -3.41 32.38 -6.15
C TYR A 520 -3.20 31.15 -7.05
N GLN A 521 -2.63 31.32 -8.25
CA GLN A 521 -2.32 30.25 -9.18
C GLN A 521 -0.93 29.66 -8.96
N THR A 522 -0.18 30.13 -7.97
CA THR A 522 1.13 29.58 -7.62
C THR A 522 1.00 28.10 -7.25
N MET A 523 1.77 27.26 -7.92
CA MET A 523 1.81 25.81 -7.67
C MET A 523 2.56 25.51 -6.36
N LEU A 524 1.91 24.73 -5.52
CA LEU A 524 2.50 24.16 -4.30
C LEU A 524 2.93 22.72 -4.59
N THR A 525 4.11 22.35 -4.09
CA THR A 525 4.69 21.02 -4.24
C THR A 525 5.14 20.50 -2.88
N GLY A 526 5.13 19.18 -2.70
CA GLY A 526 5.72 18.55 -1.53
C GLY A 526 5.26 19.17 -0.21
N ASP A 527 3.97 19.13 0.08
CA ASP A 527 3.39 19.64 1.33
C ASP A 527 3.61 21.16 1.55
N GLY A 528 3.72 21.92 0.46
CA GLY A 528 3.99 23.35 0.52
C GLY A 528 5.41 23.70 0.97
N ALA A 529 6.40 22.88 0.61
CA ALA A 529 7.81 23.08 0.99
C ALA A 529 8.39 24.45 0.57
N ASN A 530 7.78 25.10 -0.42
CA ASN A 530 8.12 26.45 -0.87
C ASN A 530 7.50 27.58 -0.02
N LEU A 531 6.73 27.25 1.02
CA LEU A 531 6.12 28.20 1.95
C LEU A 531 6.72 28.07 3.36
N SER A 532 6.74 29.19 4.11
CA SER A 532 7.05 29.12 5.53
C SER A 532 5.95 28.40 6.32
N GLN A 533 6.27 27.89 7.51
CA GLN A 533 5.29 27.22 8.37
C GLN A 533 4.08 28.12 8.68
N GLY A 534 4.30 29.41 8.98
CA GLY A 534 3.22 30.35 9.23
C GLY A 534 2.34 30.60 8.00
N GLN A 535 2.93 30.65 6.79
CA GLN A 535 2.15 30.78 5.55
C GLN A 535 1.28 29.55 5.30
N ARG A 536 1.82 28.34 5.54
CA ARG A 536 1.03 27.10 5.46
C ARG A 536 -0.14 27.13 6.45
N GLN A 537 0.09 27.60 7.67
CA GLN A 537 -0.97 27.71 8.69
C GLN A 537 -2.05 28.71 8.30
N LEU A 538 -1.69 29.88 7.71
CA LEU A 538 -2.66 30.83 7.18
C LEU A 538 -3.53 30.21 6.06
N LEU A 539 -2.96 29.36 5.21
CA LEU A 539 -3.74 28.62 4.20
C LEU A 539 -4.68 27.59 4.82
N SER A 540 -4.26 26.93 5.90
CA SER A 540 -5.14 25.99 6.63
C SER A 540 -6.32 26.73 7.29
N ILE A 541 -6.09 27.92 7.84
CA ILE A 541 -7.15 28.77 8.36
C ILE A 541 -8.09 29.21 7.22
N ALA A 542 -7.56 29.60 6.07
CA ALA A 542 -8.36 29.98 4.90
C ALA A 542 -9.21 28.80 4.39
N ARG A 543 -8.67 27.58 4.39
CA ARG A 543 -9.37 26.34 4.07
C ARG A 543 -10.55 26.09 5.03
N ALA A 544 -10.36 26.30 6.31
CA ALA A 544 -11.44 26.20 7.30
C ALA A 544 -12.47 27.35 7.16
N ALA A 545 -12.01 28.55 6.80
CA ALA A 545 -12.87 29.71 6.62
C ALA A 545 -13.82 29.57 5.41
N VAL A 546 -13.36 29.01 4.27
CA VAL A 546 -14.22 28.82 3.09
C VAL A 546 -15.31 27.76 3.30
N ALA A 547 -15.04 26.77 4.17
CA ALA A 547 -16.03 25.77 4.56
C ALA A 547 -17.17 26.36 5.40
N ASP A 548 -16.88 27.43 6.16
CA ASP A 548 -17.82 28.17 7.02
C ASP A 548 -18.57 27.28 8.02
N PRO A 549 -17.88 26.42 8.78
CA PRO A 549 -18.51 25.48 9.70
C PRO A 549 -18.97 26.19 10.98
N PRO A 550 -20.06 25.76 11.62
CA PRO A 550 -20.56 26.32 12.89
C PRO A 550 -19.71 25.88 14.10
N VAL A 551 -18.98 24.79 14.00
CA VAL A 551 -18.07 24.29 15.04
C VAL A 551 -16.66 24.20 14.52
N LEU A 552 -15.70 24.69 15.29
CA LEU A 552 -14.29 24.70 14.98
C LEU A 552 -13.48 23.90 16.00
N ILE A 553 -12.48 23.19 15.51
CA ILE A 553 -11.47 22.51 16.29
C ILE A 553 -10.11 23.07 15.88
N LEU A 554 -9.42 23.68 16.82
CA LEU A 554 -8.14 24.34 16.57
C LEU A 554 -7.06 23.69 17.43
N ASP A 555 -6.02 23.15 16.79
CA ASP A 555 -4.83 22.66 17.49
C ASP A 555 -3.70 23.68 17.30
N GLU A 556 -3.41 24.42 18.38
CA GLU A 556 -2.53 25.60 18.35
C GLU A 556 -1.10 25.22 18.74
N ALA A 557 -0.27 24.82 17.77
CA ALA A 557 1.17 24.72 17.98
C ALA A 557 1.92 25.63 17.01
N THR A 558 2.46 26.71 17.54
CA THR A 558 3.14 27.78 16.77
C THR A 558 4.58 27.97 17.20
N SER A 559 5.23 26.95 17.76
CA SER A 559 6.57 27.02 18.37
C SER A 559 7.71 27.39 17.43
N SER A 560 7.47 27.49 16.11
CA SER A 560 8.52 27.72 15.09
C SER A 560 8.18 28.81 14.08
N ILE A 561 7.29 29.76 14.44
CA ILE A 561 6.85 30.86 13.56
C ILE A 561 7.45 32.17 14.02
N ASP A 562 7.88 33.00 13.09
CA ASP A 562 8.36 34.36 13.41
C ASP A 562 7.25 35.22 14.02
N THR A 563 7.61 36.17 14.89
CA THR A 563 6.68 36.98 15.68
C THR A 563 5.68 37.78 14.83
N ARG A 564 6.07 38.22 13.61
CA ARG A 564 5.17 38.98 12.73
C ARG A 564 4.09 38.07 12.13
N THR A 565 4.49 36.95 11.56
CA THR A 565 3.54 35.95 10.99
C THR A 565 2.67 35.34 12.07
N GLU A 566 3.21 35.16 13.27
CA GLU A 566 2.47 34.72 14.44
C GLU A 566 1.27 35.60 14.76
N LYS A 567 1.45 36.94 14.77
CA LYS A 567 0.36 37.90 14.97
C LYS A 567 -0.71 37.79 13.88
N LEU A 568 -0.31 37.55 12.62
CA LEU A 568 -1.26 37.37 11.51
C LEU A 568 -2.05 36.09 11.66
N VAL A 569 -1.39 34.99 12.04
CA VAL A 569 -2.05 33.70 12.32
C VAL A 569 -3.05 33.87 13.46
N GLN A 570 -2.66 34.48 14.58
CA GLN A 570 -3.54 34.70 15.72
C GLN A 570 -4.76 35.56 15.34
N ALA A 571 -4.57 36.66 14.63
CA ALA A 571 -5.66 37.51 14.17
C ALA A 571 -6.59 36.76 13.18
N GLY A 572 -6.04 35.92 12.31
CA GLY A 572 -6.84 35.06 11.42
C GLY A 572 -7.65 34.02 12.17
N MET A 573 -7.05 33.41 13.20
CA MET A 573 -7.76 32.46 14.08
C MET A 573 -8.88 33.14 14.86
N ASP A 574 -8.61 34.33 15.46
CA ASP A 574 -9.61 35.09 16.20
C ASP A 574 -10.80 35.48 15.31
N ALA A 575 -10.53 35.93 14.08
CA ALA A 575 -11.57 36.22 13.09
C ALA A 575 -12.38 34.99 12.72
N LEU A 576 -11.71 33.84 12.53
CA LEU A 576 -12.38 32.57 12.20
C LEU A 576 -13.26 32.08 13.36
N MET A 577 -12.85 32.24 14.61
CA MET A 577 -13.59 31.80 15.81
C MET A 577 -14.87 32.61 16.09
N HIS A 578 -14.95 33.85 15.59
CA HIS A 578 -16.05 34.75 15.93
C HIS A 578 -17.42 34.17 15.53
N GLY A 579 -18.32 34.09 16.53
CA GLY A 579 -19.70 33.57 16.34
C GLY A 579 -19.84 32.05 16.20
N ARG A 580 -18.76 31.28 16.40
CA ARG A 580 -18.76 29.82 16.27
C ARG A 580 -18.40 29.14 17.57
N THR A 581 -18.95 27.95 17.79
CA THR A 581 -18.50 27.09 18.88
C THR A 581 -17.10 26.60 18.57
N THR A 582 -16.16 26.87 19.48
CA THR A 582 -14.75 26.58 19.19
C THR A 582 -14.10 25.79 20.30
N PHE A 583 -13.43 24.71 19.92
CA PHE A 583 -12.57 23.90 20.80
C PHE A 583 -11.12 24.18 20.45
N VAL A 584 -10.35 24.67 21.41
CA VAL A 584 -8.95 25.03 21.20
C VAL A 584 -8.06 24.16 22.08
N ILE A 585 -7.14 23.42 21.48
CA ILE A 585 -6.01 22.84 22.20
C ILE A 585 -4.97 23.93 22.35
N ALA A 586 -4.98 24.60 23.50
CA ALA A 586 -4.22 25.81 23.68
C ALA A 586 -2.79 25.52 24.17
N HIS A 587 -1.82 26.02 23.43
CA HIS A 587 -0.40 26.08 23.80
C HIS A 587 0.04 27.50 24.15
N ARG A 588 -0.86 28.49 24.06
CA ARG A 588 -0.59 29.91 24.33
C ARG A 588 -1.46 30.48 25.42
N LEU A 589 -0.85 31.23 26.29
CA LEU A 589 -1.53 31.90 27.40
C LEU A 589 -2.61 32.91 26.94
N SER A 590 -2.39 33.61 25.82
CA SER A 590 -3.34 34.58 25.27
C SER A 590 -4.64 33.95 24.79
N THR A 591 -4.55 32.82 24.11
CA THR A 591 -5.73 32.06 23.61
C THR A 591 -6.54 31.47 24.76
N VAL A 592 -5.84 30.97 25.79
CA VAL A 592 -6.47 30.44 27.00
C VAL A 592 -7.23 31.53 27.74
N ARG A 593 -6.58 32.67 27.96
CA ARG A 593 -7.15 33.79 28.73
C ARG A 593 -8.46 34.31 28.16
N ASN A 594 -8.55 34.39 26.83
CA ASN A 594 -9.72 34.94 26.13
C ASN A 594 -10.79 33.86 25.82
N SER A 595 -10.76 32.71 26.48
CA SER A 595 -11.75 31.66 26.31
C SER A 595 -12.88 31.79 27.32
N ASP A 596 -14.12 31.49 26.88
CA ASP A 596 -15.30 31.55 27.72
C ASP A 596 -15.30 30.46 28.81
N CYS A 597 -14.61 29.35 28.51
CA CYS A 597 -14.44 28.25 29.45
C CYS A 597 -13.08 27.57 29.23
N ILE A 598 -12.35 27.39 30.30
CA ILE A 598 -11.08 26.66 30.32
C ILE A 598 -11.33 25.32 31.01
N MET A 599 -10.88 24.25 30.40
CA MET A 599 -10.93 22.90 30.95
C MET A 599 -9.52 22.37 31.15
N VAL A 600 -9.14 22.10 32.38
CA VAL A 600 -7.84 21.56 32.75
C VAL A 600 -7.93 20.04 32.77
N LEU A 601 -7.12 19.40 31.91
CA LEU A 601 -7.04 17.95 31.84
C LEU A 601 -5.77 17.43 32.51
N GLU A 602 -5.93 16.39 33.29
CA GLU A 602 -4.84 15.64 33.91
C GLU A 602 -5.19 14.15 33.95
N GLN A 603 -4.28 13.32 33.46
CA GLN A 603 -4.44 11.86 33.40
C GLN A 603 -5.82 11.41 32.86
N GLY A 604 -6.29 12.04 31.78
CA GLY A 604 -7.55 11.68 31.14
C GLY A 604 -8.82 12.15 31.85
N ARG A 605 -8.73 13.04 32.84
CA ARG A 605 -9.88 13.59 33.59
C ARG A 605 -9.90 15.12 33.48
N ILE A 606 -11.09 15.73 33.48
CA ILE A 606 -11.24 17.18 33.65
C ILE A 606 -11.22 17.44 35.16
N ILE A 607 -10.14 18.06 35.66
CA ILE A 607 -9.92 18.34 37.08
C ILE A 607 -10.39 19.72 37.50
N GLU A 608 -10.33 20.69 36.56
CA GLU A 608 -10.78 22.07 36.78
C GLU A 608 -11.56 22.58 35.59
N ARG A 609 -12.54 23.43 35.86
CA ARG A 609 -13.35 24.12 34.84
C ARG A 609 -13.74 25.50 35.35
N GLY A 610 -13.65 26.52 34.47
CA GLY A 610 -14.05 27.89 34.78
C GLY A 610 -13.51 28.89 33.80
N THR A 611 -13.74 30.16 34.03
CA THR A 611 -13.09 31.28 33.33
C THR A 611 -11.65 31.47 33.80
N HIS A 612 -10.88 32.30 33.09
CA HIS A 612 -9.51 32.65 33.51
C HIS A 612 -9.45 33.17 34.96
N ASP A 613 -10.30 34.16 35.26
CA ASP A 613 -10.26 34.84 36.54
C ASP A 613 -10.69 33.90 37.71
N GLU A 614 -11.73 33.09 37.51
CA GLU A 614 -12.16 32.09 38.46
C GLU A 614 -11.08 31.07 38.78
N LEU A 615 -10.34 30.60 37.74
CA LEU A 615 -9.30 29.56 37.92
C LEU A 615 -8.01 30.17 38.53
N ILE A 616 -7.70 31.44 38.26
CA ILE A 616 -6.59 32.13 38.92
C ILE A 616 -6.89 32.32 40.40
N GLU A 617 -8.14 32.70 40.76
CA GLU A 617 -8.55 32.87 42.16
C GLU A 617 -8.51 31.54 42.96
N LYS A 618 -8.87 30.44 42.32
CA LYS A 618 -8.82 29.08 42.93
C LYS A 618 -7.41 28.61 43.25
N LYS A 619 -6.36 29.19 42.63
CA LYS A 619 -4.94 28.84 42.81
C LYS A 619 -4.65 27.34 42.66
N GLY A 620 -5.40 26.65 41.80
CA GLY A 620 -5.27 25.25 41.53
C GLY A 620 -4.21 24.92 40.46
N LYS A 621 -4.41 23.81 39.71
CA LYS A 621 -3.50 23.34 38.67
C LYS A 621 -3.36 24.34 37.51
N TYR A 622 -4.49 25.00 37.14
CA TYR A 622 -4.46 26.06 36.14
C TYR A 622 -3.53 27.22 36.52
N TYR A 623 -3.62 27.66 37.77
CA TYR A 623 -2.75 28.70 38.29
C TYR A 623 -1.28 28.32 38.19
N SER A 624 -0.93 27.10 38.58
CA SER A 624 0.44 26.57 38.48
C SER A 624 0.94 26.53 37.06
N LEU A 625 0.11 26.08 36.10
CA LEU A 625 0.44 26.05 34.67
C LEU A 625 0.59 27.46 34.08
N TYR A 626 -0.24 28.41 34.51
CA TYR A 626 -0.24 29.79 34.01
C TYR A 626 0.95 30.60 34.54
N THR A 627 1.30 30.46 35.82
CA THR A 627 2.37 31.21 36.47
C THR A 627 3.76 30.60 36.30
N GLY A 628 3.84 29.39 35.79
CA GLY A 628 5.09 28.61 35.75
C GLY A 628 5.59 28.09 37.10
N ASN A 629 4.83 28.37 38.17
CA ASN A 629 5.13 27.87 39.52
C ASN A 629 4.60 26.44 39.63
N PHE A 630 5.44 25.46 39.36
CA PHE A 630 5.16 24.08 39.77
C PHE A 630 5.25 24.04 41.28
N LEU A 631 4.08 23.98 41.97
CA LEU A 631 4.04 23.61 43.36
C LEU A 631 4.71 22.24 43.46
N GLU A 632 5.85 22.17 44.16
CA GLU A 632 6.44 20.90 44.54
C GLU A 632 5.33 20.10 45.26
N GLU A 633 4.91 19.00 44.66
CA GLU A 633 4.09 18.01 45.36
C GLU A 633 4.92 17.54 46.55
N THR A 634 4.64 18.10 47.69
CA THR A 634 5.10 17.52 48.96
C THR A 634 4.54 16.11 49.06
N ALA A 635 5.47 15.15 49.12
CA ALA A 635 5.37 13.71 49.19
C ALA A 635 4.24 13.15 50.05
#